data_45acf7f5fd891bfd404114fec6eef18a
#
_entry.id   45acf7f5fd891bfd404114fec6eef18a
#
_cell.length_a   1.000
_cell.length_b   1.000
_cell.length_c   1.000
_cell.angle_alpha   90.00
_cell.angle_beta   90.00
_cell.angle_gamma   90.00
#
_symmetry.space_group_name_H-M   'P 1'
#
loop_
_entity.id
_entity.type
_entity.pdbx_description
1 polymer ?
#
loop_
_entity_poly.entity_id
_entity_poly.type
_entity_poly.pdbx_seq_one_letter_code
_entity_poly.pdbx_strand_id
1 'polypeptide(L)'
;MNFIYTSEFKIALNEIKNFIALDSPNKAIKFRDELYEKIYGLDFMPKRCRKSTLANDEDIRDLIFKGYIIVFKIQNDTIKVLYIYKENEPKMIF
;
A
#
# COMPACT_ATOMS: atom_id res chain seq x y z
N MET A 1 -11.56 -0.22 -12.26
CA MET A 1 -10.81 0.97 -11.79
C MET A 1 -9.41 0.98 -12.31
N ASN A 2 -8.83 2.17 -12.44
CA ASN A 2 -7.43 2.32 -12.78
C ASN A 2 -6.59 2.36 -11.52
N PHE A 3 -5.36 1.85 -11.59
CA PHE A 3 -4.42 1.86 -10.47
C PHE A 3 -3.19 2.66 -10.85
N ILE A 4 -2.83 3.63 -10.02
CA ILE A 4 -1.64 4.46 -10.22
C ILE A 4 -0.77 4.31 -8.97
N TYR A 5 0.53 4.16 -9.17
CA TYR A 5 1.49 3.99 -8.08
C TYR A 5 2.47 5.14 -8.07
N THR A 6 2.59 5.82 -6.94
CA THR A 6 3.52 6.94 -6.80
C THR A 6 4.97 6.44 -6.75
N SER A 7 5.90 7.36 -7.03
CA SER A 7 7.33 7.05 -6.86
C SER A 7 7.64 6.69 -5.41
N GLU A 8 7.04 7.40 -4.48
CA GLU A 8 7.23 7.17 -3.04
C GLU A 8 6.82 5.75 -2.66
N PHE A 9 5.69 5.28 -3.18
CA PHE A 9 5.25 3.91 -2.95
C PHE A 9 6.24 2.91 -3.52
N LYS A 10 6.69 3.14 -4.76
CA LYS A 10 7.60 2.21 -5.42
C LYS A 10 8.93 2.10 -4.70
N ILE A 11 9.47 3.23 -4.25
CA ILE A 11 10.72 3.27 -3.50
C ILE A 11 10.56 2.54 -2.16
N ALA A 12 9.49 2.84 -1.43
CA ALA A 12 9.23 2.21 -0.14
C ALA A 12 9.04 0.70 -0.28
N LEU A 13 8.29 0.27 -1.29
CA LEU A 13 8.09 -1.16 -1.54
C LEU A 13 9.40 -1.84 -1.87
N ASN A 14 10.25 -1.20 -2.67
CA ASN A 14 11.53 -1.77 -3.04
C ASN A 14 12.44 -1.98 -1.81
N GLU A 15 12.43 -1.02 -0.89
CA GLU A 15 13.18 -1.15 0.36
C GLU A 15 12.68 -2.34 1.20
N ILE A 16 11.37 -2.51 1.28
CA ILE A 16 10.76 -3.63 2.00
C ILE A 16 11.14 -4.95 1.35
N LYS A 17 11.04 -5.03 0.02
CA LYS A 17 11.42 -6.22 -0.73
C LYS A 17 12.89 -6.59 -0.50
N ASN A 18 13.77 -5.61 -0.55
CA ASN A 18 15.19 -5.85 -0.34
C ASN A 18 15.47 -6.37 1.07
N PHE A 19 14.76 -5.84 2.06
CA PHE A 19 14.88 -6.34 3.43
C PHE A 19 14.43 -7.79 3.55
N ILE A 20 13.29 -8.14 2.96
CA ILE A 20 12.78 -9.51 2.98
C ILE A 20 13.73 -10.44 2.22
N ALA A 21 14.30 -9.96 1.12
CA ALA A 21 15.22 -10.75 0.30
C ALA A 21 16.50 -11.12 1.01
N LEU A 22 16.89 -10.39 2.06
CA LEU A 22 18.04 -10.75 2.89
C LEU A 22 17.81 -12.11 3.56
N ASP A 23 16.57 -12.41 3.93
CA ASP A 23 16.21 -13.72 4.46
C ASP A 23 15.98 -14.72 3.33
N SER A 24 15.17 -14.33 2.34
CA SER A 24 14.83 -15.22 1.22
C SER A 24 14.34 -14.40 0.02
N PRO A 25 15.05 -14.49 -1.13
CA PRO A 25 14.58 -13.85 -2.36
C PRO A 25 13.19 -14.35 -2.78
N ASN A 26 12.90 -15.63 -2.59
CA ASN A 26 11.59 -16.18 -2.95
C ASN A 26 10.47 -15.59 -2.08
N LYS A 27 10.74 -15.36 -0.81
CA LYS A 27 9.75 -14.72 0.07
C LYS A 27 9.48 -13.28 -0.36
N ALA A 28 10.51 -12.58 -0.85
CA ALA A 28 10.34 -11.21 -1.33
C ALA A 28 9.44 -11.16 -2.56
N ILE A 29 9.63 -12.09 -3.49
CA ILE A 29 8.80 -12.18 -4.69
C ILE A 29 7.35 -12.51 -4.32
N LYS A 30 7.16 -13.48 -3.43
CA LYS A 30 5.84 -13.87 -2.97
C LYS A 30 5.13 -12.72 -2.26
N PHE A 31 5.83 -11.99 -1.42
CA PHE A 31 5.30 -10.81 -0.73
C PHE A 31 4.79 -9.78 -1.74
N ARG A 32 5.62 -9.46 -2.73
CA ARG A 32 5.25 -8.49 -3.78
C ARG A 32 4.00 -8.94 -4.54
N ASP A 33 3.97 -10.20 -4.96
CA ASP A 33 2.87 -10.70 -5.78
C ASP A 33 1.56 -10.71 -4.98
N GLU A 34 1.60 -11.16 -3.74
CA GLU A 34 0.43 -11.17 -2.87
C GLU A 34 -0.03 -9.75 -2.54
N LEU A 35 0.91 -8.82 -2.37
CA LEU A 35 0.58 -7.42 -2.11
C LEU A 35 -0.19 -6.82 -3.28
N TYR A 36 0.32 -6.99 -4.51
CA TYR A 36 -0.36 -6.44 -5.69
C TYR A 36 -1.73 -7.08 -5.90
N GLU A 37 -1.85 -8.37 -5.64
CA GLU A 37 -3.14 -9.05 -5.71
C GLU A 37 -4.12 -8.42 -4.71
N LYS A 38 -3.65 -8.14 -3.50
CA LYS A 38 -4.47 -7.48 -2.48
C LYS A 38 -4.89 -6.08 -2.90
N ILE A 39 -3.97 -5.33 -3.51
CA ILE A 39 -4.25 -3.98 -4.01
C ILE A 39 -5.30 -4.03 -5.13
N TYR A 40 -5.17 -4.96 -6.07
CA TYR A 40 -6.16 -5.09 -7.13
C TYR A 40 -7.56 -5.41 -6.60
N GLY A 41 -7.65 -6.06 -5.45
CA GLY A 41 -8.92 -6.31 -4.78
C GLY A 41 -9.65 -5.03 -4.34
N LEU A 42 -8.96 -3.90 -4.30
CA LEU A 42 -9.57 -2.61 -4.00
C LEU A 42 -10.53 -2.13 -5.08
N ASP A 43 -10.54 -2.79 -6.24
CA ASP A 43 -11.52 -2.52 -7.28
C ASP A 43 -12.95 -2.75 -6.77
N PHE A 44 -13.10 -3.59 -5.76
CA PHE A 44 -14.38 -3.89 -5.15
C PHE A 44 -14.48 -3.19 -3.79
N MET A 45 -15.34 -2.16 -3.72
CA MET A 45 -15.67 -1.44 -2.49
C MET A 45 -14.45 -0.91 -1.72
N PRO A 46 -13.63 -0.04 -2.32
CA PRO A 46 -12.42 0.44 -1.65
C PRO A 46 -12.68 1.20 -0.36
N LYS A 47 -13.87 1.77 -0.19
CA LYS A 47 -14.24 2.47 1.05
C LYS A 47 -14.55 1.55 2.21
N ARG A 48 -14.46 0.23 2.02
CA ARG A 48 -14.49 -0.72 3.13
C ARG A 48 -13.21 -0.62 3.97
N CYS A 49 -12.12 -0.13 3.37
CA CYS A 49 -10.90 0.12 4.12
C CYS A 49 -11.10 1.31 5.05
N ARG A 50 -10.39 1.30 6.17
CA ARG A 50 -10.50 2.37 7.14
C ARG A 50 -9.97 3.68 6.57
N LYS A 51 -10.48 4.79 7.09
CA LYS A 51 -9.94 6.09 6.81
C LYS A 51 -8.49 6.18 7.32
N SER A 52 -7.59 6.78 6.53
CA SER A 52 -6.20 6.88 6.93
C SER A 52 -6.02 7.74 8.17
N THR A 53 -5.16 7.28 9.08
CA THR A 53 -4.81 8.06 10.27
C THR A 53 -3.77 9.13 9.97
N LEU A 54 -3.14 9.07 8.79
CA LEU A 54 -2.09 10.00 8.39
C LEU A 54 -2.60 11.20 7.60
N ALA A 55 -3.87 11.21 7.25
CA ALA A 55 -4.44 12.28 6.44
C ALA A 55 -5.85 12.59 6.91
N ASN A 56 -6.22 13.85 6.85
CA ASN A 56 -7.58 14.29 7.16
C ASN A 56 -8.37 14.43 5.87
N ASP A 57 -8.60 13.28 5.20
CA ASP A 57 -9.27 13.21 3.91
C ASP A 57 -10.06 11.91 3.85
N GLU A 58 -11.37 12.00 3.59
CA GLU A 58 -12.25 10.84 3.53
C GLU A 58 -11.88 9.87 2.41
N ASP A 59 -11.23 10.36 1.36
CA ASP A 59 -10.86 9.55 0.21
C ASP A 59 -9.50 8.88 0.38
N ILE A 60 -8.76 9.20 1.44
CA ILE A 60 -7.48 8.54 1.73
C ILE A 60 -7.71 7.44 2.75
N ARG A 61 -7.42 6.21 2.35
CA ARG A 61 -7.73 5.00 3.10
C ARG A 61 -6.48 4.16 3.31
N ASP A 62 -6.54 3.30 4.31
CA ASP A 62 -5.47 2.36 4.64
C ASP A 62 -5.91 0.94 4.33
N LEU A 63 -5.09 0.23 3.56
CA LEU A 63 -5.20 -1.21 3.37
C LEU A 63 -4.15 -1.88 4.24
N ILE A 64 -4.56 -2.80 5.07
CA ILE A 64 -3.64 -3.48 5.98
C ILE A 64 -3.28 -4.84 5.40
N PHE A 65 -1.99 -5.13 5.32
CA PHE A 65 -1.49 -6.36 4.74
C PHE A 65 -0.21 -6.80 5.45
N LYS A 66 -0.28 -7.92 6.16
CA LYS A 66 0.87 -8.57 6.81
C LYS A 66 1.71 -7.63 7.68
N GLY A 67 1.05 -6.76 8.43
CA GLY A 67 1.75 -5.82 9.31
C GLY A 67 2.22 -4.56 8.61
N TYR A 68 1.87 -4.38 7.35
CA TYR A 68 2.13 -3.15 6.60
C TYR A 68 0.84 -2.41 6.32
N ILE A 69 0.96 -1.11 6.21
CA ILE A 69 -0.17 -0.24 5.86
C ILE A 69 0.10 0.36 4.49
N ILE A 70 -0.82 0.14 3.57
CA ILE A 70 -0.77 0.71 2.22
C ILE A 70 -1.77 1.85 2.18
N VAL A 71 -1.27 3.07 1.99
CA VAL A 71 -2.10 4.28 1.95
C VAL A 71 -2.47 4.53 0.50
N PHE A 72 -3.76 4.71 0.24
CA PHE A 72 -4.23 4.98 -1.12
C PHE A 72 -5.31 6.05 -1.11
N LYS A 73 -5.47 6.71 -2.24
CA LYS A 73 -6.51 7.72 -2.44
C LYS A 73 -7.47 7.27 -3.53
N ILE A 74 -8.76 7.43 -3.24
CA ILE A 74 -9.82 7.14 -4.20
C ILE A 74 -10.12 8.45 -4.95
N GLN A 75 -9.90 8.45 -6.26
CA GLN A 75 -10.16 9.62 -7.10
C GLN A 75 -10.94 9.20 -8.32
N ASN A 76 -12.24 9.50 -8.35
CA ASN A 76 -13.11 9.10 -9.45
C ASN A 76 -13.01 7.57 -9.67
N ASP A 77 -12.54 7.15 -10.84
CA ASP A 77 -12.39 5.74 -11.18
C ASP A 77 -10.95 5.26 -11.03
N THR A 78 -10.19 5.89 -10.15
CA THR A 78 -8.77 5.62 -9.98
C THR A 78 -8.44 5.37 -8.51
N ILE A 79 -7.61 4.35 -8.27
CA ILE A 79 -6.98 4.12 -6.97
C ILE A 79 -5.52 4.57 -7.12
N LYS A 80 -5.17 5.63 -6.40
CA LYS A 80 -3.80 6.13 -6.40
C LYS A 80 -3.10 5.62 -5.15
N VAL A 81 -2.16 4.70 -5.32
CA VAL A 81 -1.43 4.11 -4.20
C VAL A 81 -0.28 5.03 -3.84
N LEU A 82 -0.34 5.60 -2.64
CA LEU A 82 0.52 6.69 -2.22
C LEU A 82 1.79 6.24 -1.53
N TYR A 83 1.69 5.24 -0.64
CA TYR A 83 2.81 4.88 0.19
C TYR A 83 2.55 3.52 0.87
N ILE A 84 3.63 2.89 1.35
CA ILE A 84 3.55 1.70 2.18
C ILE A 84 4.54 1.86 3.34
N TYR A 85 4.11 1.50 4.55
CA TYR A 85 4.98 1.57 5.71
C TYR A 85 4.61 0.48 6.71
N LYS A 86 5.53 0.19 7.62
CA LYS A 86 5.29 -0.77 8.68
C LYS A 86 4.29 -0.20 9.68
N GLU A 87 3.37 -1.02 10.14
CA GLU A 87 2.24 -0.57 10.97
C GLU A 87 2.68 0.21 12.22
N ASN A 88 3.80 -0.19 12.82
CA ASN A 88 4.31 0.44 14.04
C ASN A 88 5.29 1.59 13.78
N GLU A 89 5.52 1.95 12.53
CA GLU A 89 6.55 2.92 12.17
C GLU A 89 6.06 3.89 11.10
N PRO A 90 5.03 4.69 11.41
CA PRO A 90 4.56 5.68 10.44
C PRO A 90 5.65 6.72 10.20
N LYS A 91 5.94 6.99 8.92
CA LYS A 91 7.07 7.82 8.55
C LYS A 91 6.71 9.08 7.82
N MET A 92 5.47 9.21 7.39
CA MET A 92 5.10 10.32 6.53
C MET A 92 3.67 10.76 6.80
N ILE A 93 3.47 12.07 6.66
CA ILE A 93 2.15 12.69 6.76
C ILE A 93 1.86 13.34 5.41
N PHE A 94 0.72 13.05 4.86
CA PHE A 94 0.30 13.56 3.54
C PHE A 94 -0.53 14.82 3.62
#